data_c0944836876e99fc06aca8a395c05440
#
_entry.id   c0944836876e99fc06aca8a395c05440
#
_cell.length_a   1.000
_cell.length_b   1.000
_cell.length_c   1.000
_cell.angle_alpha   90.00
_cell.angle_beta   90.00
_cell.angle_gamma   90.00
#
_symmetry.space_group_name_H-M   'P 1'
#
loop_
_entity.id
_entity.type
_entity.pdbx_description
1 polymer ?
#
loop_
_entity_poly.entity_id
_entity_poly.type
_entity_poly.pdbx_seq_one_letter_code
_entity_poly.pdbx_strand_id
1 'polypeptide(L)' 'RYGVPRVTAYRLASQMLAGTAKLQLATGTHPGAMKDAVCSPGGTTIYAVSVLEEYGLRNAVIKACDACYEKCIDLK' A
#
# COMPACT_ATOMS: atom_id res chain seq x y z
N ARG A 1 -9.04 15.59 4.92
CA ARG A 1 -9.02 16.24 3.62
C ARG A 1 -10.34 16.11 2.87
N TYR A 2 -10.95 14.94 2.95
CA TYR A 2 -12.21 14.67 2.22
C TYR A 2 -13.41 14.64 3.16
N GLY A 3 -13.39 15.50 4.20
CA GLY A 3 -14.47 15.57 5.16
C GLY A 3 -14.37 14.57 6.31
N VAL A 4 -13.33 13.74 6.34
CA VAL A 4 -13.14 12.77 7.42
C VAL A 4 -12.24 13.39 8.49
N PRO A 5 -12.67 13.44 9.77
CA PRO A 5 -11.80 13.94 10.84
C PRO A 5 -10.50 13.15 10.92
N ARG A 6 -9.41 13.81 11.28
CA ARG A 6 -8.07 13.20 11.30
C ARG A 6 -8.00 11.94 12.16
N VAL A 7 -8.56 11.98 13.36
CA VAL A 7 -8.53 10.82 14.26
C VAL A 7 -9.26 9.62 13.64
N THR A 8 -10.42 9.87 13.05
CA THR A 8 -11.18 8.83 12.37
C THR A 8 -10.42 8.30 11.15
N ALA A 9 -9.78 9.18 10.37
CA ALA A 9 -8.99 8.78 9.21
C ALA A 9 -7.83 7.87 9.62
N TYR A 10 -7.13 8.18 10.72
CA TYR A 10 -6.04 7.34 11.21
C TYR A 10 -6.55 5.95 11.61
N ARG A 11 -7.68 5.90 12.30
CA ARG A 11 -8.26 4.61 12.72
C ARG A 11 -8.70 3.77 11.53
N LEU A 12 -9.34 4.40 10.55
CA LEU A 12 -9.79 3.70 9.34
C LEU A 12 -8.60 3.17 8.54
N ALA A 13 -7.58 3.98 8.35
CA ALA A 13 -6.38 3.57 7.61
C ALA A 13 -5.66 2.42 8.30
N SER A 14 -5.50 2.50 9.63
CA SER A 14 -4.84 1.45 10.40
C SER A 14 -5.65 0.15 10.37
N GLN A 15 -6.97 0.25 10.50
CA GLN A 15 -7.85 -0.92 10.45
C GLN A 15 -7.83 -1.57 9.07
N MET A 16 -7.80 -0.78 8.01
CA MET A 16 -7.71 -1.27 6.64
C MET A 16 -6.42 -2.04 6.42
N LEU A 17 -5.29 -1.47 6.86
CA LEU A 17 -4.00 -2.13 6.72
C LEU A 17 -3.95 -3.44 7.51
N ALA A 18 -4.43 -3.41 8.77
CA ALA A 18 -4.47 -4.60 9.61
C ALA A 18 -5.37 -5.68 9.01
N GLY A 19 -6.55 -5.31 8.55
CA GLY A 19 -7.50 -6.25 7.97
C GLY A 19 -6.98 -6.88 6.68
N THR A 20 -6.40 -6.08 5.82
CA THR A 20 -5.84 -6.57 4.55
C THR A 20 -4.68 -7.52 4.80
N ALA A 21 -3.79 -7.18 5.74
CA ALA A 21 -2.66 -8.03 6.08
C ALA A 21 -3.12 -9.36 6.69
N LYS A 22 -4.12 -9.33 7.58
CA LYS A 22 -4.70 -10.54 8.16
C LYS A 22 -5.34 -11.43 7.10
N LEU A 23 -6.05 -10.83 6.17
CA LEU A 23 -6.70 -11.57 5.09
C LEU A 23 -5.65 -12.28 4.22
N GLN A 24 -4.59 -11.59 3.86
CA GLN A 24 -3.50 -12.18 3.08
C GLN A 24 -2.86 -13.36 3.80
N LEU A 25 -2.60 -13.21 5.10
CA LEU A 25 -2.02 -14.28 5.91
C LEU A 25 -2.96 -15.49 6.02
N ALA A 26 -4.26 -15.23 6.19
CA ALA A 26 -5.26 -16.29 6.34
C ALA A 26 -5.47 -17.07 5.05
N THR A 27 -5.46 -16.39 3.91
CA THR A 27 -5.75 -17.01 2.60
C THR A 27 -4.51 -17.42 1.83
N GLY A 28 -3.35 -16.83 2.13
CA GLY A 28 -2.12 -17.05 1.37
C GLY A 28 -2.17 -16.50 -0.05
N THR A 29 -3.18 -15.68 -0.36
CA THR A 29 -3.36 -15.13 -1.70
C THR A 29 -2.23 -14.14 -2.02
N HIS A 30 -1.72 -14.21 -3.24
CA HIS A 30 -0.69 -13.29 -3.70
C HIS A 30 -1.21 -11.85 -3.65
N PRO A 31 -0.41 -10.89 -3.14
CA PRO A 31 -0.87 -9.50 -3.06
C PRO A 31 -1.34 -8.91 -4.39
N GLY A 32 -0.71 -9.28 -5.51
CA GLY A 32 -1.15 -8.87 -6.84
C GLY A 32 -2.56 -9.36 -7.17
N ALA A 33 -2.87 -10.61 -6.79
CA ALA A 33 -4.21 -11.16 -7.01
C ALA A 33 -5.24 -10.46 -6.12
N MET A 34 -4.88 -10.10 -4.90
CA MET A 34 -5.75 -9.34 -4.01
C MET A 34 -6.06 -7.95 -4.59
N LYS A 35 -5.05 -7.29 -5.14
CA LYS A 35 -5.24 -6.01 -5.81
C LYS A 35 -6.19 -6.16 -7.00
N ASP A 36 -5.97 -7.17 -7.82
CA ASP A 36 -6.81 -7.40 -9.00
C ASP A 36 -8.26 -7.69 -8.64
N ALA A 37 -8.49 -8.34 -7.51
CA ALA A 37 -9.85 -8.66 -7.06
C ALA A 37 -10.66 -7.40 -6.73
N VAL A 38 -10.02 -6.31 -6.31
CA VAL A 38 -10.71 -5.06 -5.99
C VAL A 38 -10.65 -4.04 -7.13
N CYS A 39 -9.85 -4.29 -8.15
CA CYS A 39 -9.69 -3.38 -9.30
C CYS A 39 -10.55 -3.86 -10.46
N SER A 40 -11.72 -3.26 -10.64
CA SER A 40 -12.55 -3.55 -11.81
C SER A 40 -12.22 -2.57 -12.95
N PRO A 41 -12.36 -3.00 -14.21
CA PRO A 41 -12.16 -2.09 -15.35
C PRO A 41 -13.06 -0.85 -15.24
N GLY A 42 -12.46 0.33 -15.31
CA GLY A 42 -13.18 1.59 -15.20
C GLY A 42 -13.57 1.98 -13.79
N GLY A 43 -13.19 1.18 -12.77
CA GLY A 43 -13.49 1.51 -11.37
C GLY A 43 -12.55 2.54 -10.78
N THR A 44 -12.93 3.10 -9.63
CA THR A 44 -12.14 4.15 -8.97
C THR A 44 -10.79 3.65 -8.46
N THR A 45 -10.74 2.40 -7.97
CA THR A 45 -9.50 1.82 -7.45
C THR A 45 -8.44 1.66 -8.51
N ILE A 46 -8.81 1.21 -9.71
CA ILE A 46 -7.82 1.04 -10.79
C ILE A 46 -7.27 2.39 -11.24
N TYR A 47 -8.06 3.45 -11.20
CA TYR A 47 -7.56 4.80 -11.48
C TYR A 47 -6.52 5.22 -10.46
N ALA A 48 -6.78 4.98 -9.18
CA ALA A 48 -5.81 5.31 -8.13
C ALA A 48 -4.52 4.51 -8.30
N VAL A 49 -4.61 3.23 -8.62
CA VAL A 49 -3.44 2.37 -8.89
C VAL A 49 -2.65 2.91 -10.07
N SER A 50 -3.33 3.34 -11.14
CA SER A 50 -2.67 3.92 -12.31
C SER A 50 -1.87 5.17 -11.95
N VAL A 51 -2.43 6.03 -11.10
CA VAL A 51 -1.74 7.23 -10.65
C VAL A 51 -0.53 6.87 -9.80
N LEU A 52 -0.66 5.89 -8.91
CA LEU A 52 0.47 5.42 -8.10
C LEU A 52 1.61 4.89 -8.98
N GLU A 53 1.29 4.15 -10.03
CA GLU A 53 2.29 3.65 -10.98
C GLU A 53 2.94 4.81 -11.75
N GLU A 54 2.13 5.80 -12.17
CA GLU A 54 2.63 6.97 -12.89
C GLU A 54 3.66 7.75 -12.07
N TYR A 55 3.43 7.89 -10.76
CA TYR A 55 4.34 8.62 -9.88
C TYR A 55 5.39 7.73 -9.22
N GLY A 56 5.44 6.46 -9.58
CA GLY A 56 6.53 5.57 -9.20
C GLY A 56 6.51 5.10 -7.76
N LEU A 57 5.33 4.77 -7.22
CA LEU A 57 5.23 4.29 -5.85
C LEU A 57 6.14 3.09 -5.58
N ARG A 58 6.16 2.11 -6.48
CA ARG A 58 7.01 0.92 -6.32
C ARG A 58 8.48 1.29 -6.25
N ASN A 59 8.92 2.16 -7.15
CA ASN A 59 10.31 2.61 -7.19
C ASN A 59 10.65 3.40 -5.93
N ALA A 60 9.73 4.24 -5.45
CA ALA A 60 9.95 5.01 -4.24
C ALA A 60 10.16 4.09 -3.03
N VAL A 61 9.35 3.04 -2.89
CA VAL A 61 9.47 2.08 -1.80
C VAL A 61 10.78 1.30 -1.90
N ILE A 62 11.13 0.84 -3.10
CA ILE A 62 12.39 0.11 -3.33
C ILE A 62 13.59 0.99 -2.96
N LYS A 63 13.59 2.24 -3.41
CA LYS A 63 14.68 3.18 -3.11
C LYS A 63 14.79 3.46 -1.63
N ALA A 64 13.64 3.58 -0.95
CA ALA A 64 13.63 3.79 0.49
C ALA A 64 14.24 2.61 1.24
N CYS A 65 13.89 1.38 0.83
CA CYS A 65 14.45 0.18 1.42
C CYS A 65 15.97 0.08 1.19
N ASP A 66 16.41 0.40 -0.03
CA ASP A 66 17.83 0.40 -0.37
C ASP A 66 18.60 1.39 0.50
N ALA A 67 18.06 2.60 0.65
CA ALA A 67 18.69 3.63 1.47
C ALA A 67 18.81 3.21 2.93
N CYS A 68 17.75 2.59 3.44
CA CYS A 68 17.73 2.08 4.81
C CYS A 68 18.79 0.99 5.01
N TYR A 69 18.89 0.07 4.07
CA TYR A 69 19.86 -1.03 4.10
C TYR A 69 21.28 -0.49 4.10
N GLU A 70 21.58 0.45 3.20
CA GLU A 70 22.91 1.07 3.11
C GLU A 70 23.28 1.77 4.40
N LYS A 71 22.34 2.47 5.03
CA LYS A 71 22.58 3.14 6.30
C LYS A 71 22.88 2.14 7.41
N CYS A 72 22.18 1.00 7.42
CA CYS A 72 22.45 -0.05 8.39
C CYS A 72 23.87 -0.63 8.25
N ILE A 73 24.34 -0.79 7.02
CA ILE A 73 25.69 -1.26 6.76
C ILE A 73 26.71 -0.23 7.27
N ASP A 74 26.47 1.05 6.99
CA ASP A 74 27.38 2.12 7.42
C ASP A 74 27.49 2.22 8.93
N LEU A 75 26.44 1.82 9.66
CA LEU A 75 26.43 1.86 11.13
C LEU A 75 27.16 0.68 11.77
N LYS A 76 27.47 -0.34 11.01
CA LYS A 76 28.25 -1.49 11.48
C LYS A 76 29.74 -1.20 11.35
#